data_7a9dc5f1bbf88d4753d9a019626af503
#
_entry.id   7a9dc5f1bbf88d4753d9a019626af503
#
_cell.length_a   1.000
_cell.length_b   1.000
_cell.length_c   1.000
_cell.angle_alpha   90.00
_cell.angle_beta   90.00
_cell.angle_gamma   90.00
#
_symmetry.space_group_name_H-M   'P 1'
#
loop_
_entity.id
_entity.type
_entity.pdbx_description
1 polymer ?
#
loop_
_entity_poly.entity_id
_entity_poly.type
_entity_poly.pdbx_seq_one_letter_code
_entity_poly.pdbx_strand_id
1 'polypeptide(L)'
;MKKYNLLLSLVALMSLASCKNQEVSSSSLNNTPSSSISSINPLGDPNVVDVIVLAGQSNMEGHTWINKLLQNTPSSMHDYYLNGFENTKIMYHCNGGTNKSEEFEPVKVGMGFDETRFGPEVGIAQKLHKDGRVRPLYIVKYAFGGTNLFNDWASTSMGASNSLYHKMMFYLYDQIAMFEAQDLEVRIKGLFWMQGEADSCQDGPTSEYYENLSMFVGDFRAEFEEMYGDPERGIAFVDAGISDCDTWKNHEEVNAAKKEFAESDPTKNYYFDTMEEGLTYKLDNQDYFHYDALSELKLGELFISKLLDNGWMDL
;
A
#
# COMPACT_ATOMS: atom_id res chain seq x y z
N MET A 1 -32.87 6.77 28.55
CA MET A 1 -32.68 8.21 28.36
C MET A 1 -31.54 8.68 29.25
N LYS A 2 -30.35 8.88 28.73
CA LYS A 2 -29.31 9.73 29.31
C LYS A 2 -28.48 10.26 28.13
N LYS A 3 -28.57 11.56 27.92
CA LYS A 3 -27.83 12.33 26.93
C LYS A 3 -26.41 12.54 27.43
N TYR A 4 -25.41 12.27 26.62
CA TYR A 4 -24.04 12.73 26.82
C TYR A 4 -23.77 13.89 25.88
N ASN A 5 -23.58 15.08 26.46
CA ASN A 5 -23.14 16.28 25.78
C ASN A 5 -21.63 16.22 25.58
N LEU A 6 -21.21 16.40 24.33
CA LEU A 6 -19.80 16.61 23.95
C LEU A 6 -19.49 18.09 24.14
N LEU A 7 -18.57 18.43 25.04
CA LEU A 7 -18.00 19.76 25.23
C LEU A 7 -16.80 19.93 24.28
N LEU A 8 -16.95 20.79 23.29
CA LEU A 8 -15.82 21.37 22.58
C LEU A 8 -15.24 22.51 23.42
N SER A 9 -13.97 22.45 23.77
CA SER A 9 -13.23 23.55 24.38
C SER A 9 -12.35 24.22 23.33
N LEU A 10 -12.79 25.38 22.87
CA LEU A 10 -12.00 26.34 22.10
C LEU A 10 -11.04 27.04 23.05
N VAL A 11 -9.73 27.00 22.80
CA VAL A 11 -8.76 27.87 23.44
C VAL A 11 -8.25 28.85 22.38
N ALA A 12 -8.70 30.10 22.46
CA ALA A 12 -8.14 31.22 21.71
C ALA A 12 -7.05 31.89 22.54
N LEU A 13 -5.83 31.97 22.03
CA LEU A 13 -4.80 32.85 22.58
C LEU A 13 -4.56 34.01 21.61
N MET A 14 -4.95 35.19 22.09
CA MET A 14 -4.50 36.45 21.53
C MET A 14 -3.16 36.85 22.16
N SER A 15 -2.19 37.26 21.35
CA SER A 15 -1.08 38.07 21.81
C SER A 15 -0.83 39.23 20.87
N LEU A 16 -1.03 40.42 21.39
CA LEU A 16 -0.66 41.72 20.84
C LEU A 16 0.85 41.95 20.98
N ALA A 17 1.50 42.44 19.93
CA ALA A 17 2.76 43.16 20.09
C ALA A 17 2.95 44.22 18.98
N SER A 18 2.90 45.32 19.34
CA SER A 18 3.49 46.66 19.20
C SER A 18 4.51 46.89 18.07
N CYS A 19 4.15 47.91 17.26
CA CYS A 19 5.00 48.58 16.26
C CYS A 19 6.16 49.36 16.89
N LYS A 20 7.31 49.39 16.21
CA LYS A 20 8.19 50.56 16.14
C LYS A 20 8.82 50.68 14.76
N ASN A 21 8.54 51.82 14.11
CA ASN A 21 9.17 52.28 12.88
C ASN A 21 10.61 52.74 13.14
N GLN A 22 11.50 52.47 12.18
CA GLN A 22 12.63 53.33 11.87
C GLN A 22 12.90 53.31 10.37
N GLU A 23 12.76 54.47 9.72
CA GLU A 23 13.22 54.76 8.38
C GLU A 23 14.74 55.02 8.38
N VAL A 24 15.46 54.49 7.38
CA VAL A 24 16.68 55.11 6.84
C VAL A 24 16.92 54.66 5.40
N SER A 25 16.85 55.67 4.51
CA SER A 25 17.57 55.95 3.26
C SER A 25 17.93 54.87 2.24
N SER A 26 17.53 55.23 1.03
CA SER A 26 17.85 54.67 -0.30
C SER A 26 19.34 54.64 -0.64
N SER A 27 19.80 53.52 -1.20
CA SER A 27 20.87 53.50 -2.20
C SER A 27 20.56 52.40 -3.22
N SER A 28 20.47 52.81 -4.47
CA SER A 28 20.27 52.01 -5.66
C SER A 28 21.46 51.11 -5.90
N LEU A 29 21.24 49.79 -6.00
CA LEU A 29 22.16 48.86 -6.64
C LEU A 29 21.37 47.87 -7.50
N ASN A 30 21.86 47.69 -8.70
CA ASN A 30 21.34 46.88 -9.78
C ASN A 30 21.02 45.45 -9.33
N ASN A 31 19.78 45.03 -9.43
CA ASN A 31 19.39 43.62 -9.30
C ASN A 31 19.35 42.98 -10.68
N THR A 32 20.38 42.22 -10.99
CA THR A 32 20.30 41.13 -11.92
C THR A 32 19.43 40.03 -11.27
N PRO A 33 18.43 39.45 -11.93
CA PRO A 33 17.71 38.34 -11.35
C PRO A 33 18.64 37.13 -11.28
N SER A 34 19.12 36.81 -10.10
CA SER A 34 19.71 35.52 -9.78
C SER A 34 18.59 34.51 -9.85
N SER A 35 18.55 33.73 -10.92
CA SER A 35 17.77 32.51 -10.95
C SER A 35 18.34 31.57 -9.89
N SER A 36 17.71 31.54 -8.72
CA SER A 36 17.92 30.46 -7.75
C SER A 36 17.39 29.20 -8.38
N ILE A 37 18.27 28.45 -9.05
CA ILE A 37 18.03 27.02 -9.25
C ILE A 37 17.98 26.46 -7.83
N SER A 38 16.77 26.19 -7.33
CA SER A 38 16.60 25.36 -6.15
C SER A 38 17.35 24.07 -6.45
N SER A 39 18.41 23.78 -5.73
CA SER A 39 19.07 22.50 -5.79
C SER A 39 18.01 21.46 -5.41
N ILE A 40 17.49 20.73 -6.41
CA ILE A 40 16.62 19.58 -6.16
C ILE A 40 17.46 18.65 -5.30
N ASN A 41 17.05 18.45 -4.06
CA ASN A 41 17.66 17.44 -3.21
C ASN A 41 17.35 16.08 -3.86
N PRO A 42 18.35 15.35 -4.38
CA PRO A 42 18.09 14.09 -5.07
C PRO A 42 17.50 13.01 -4.15
N LEU A 43 17.48 13.23 -2.85
CA LEU A 43 16.87 12.35 -1.86
C LEU A 43 15.44 12.78 -1.45
N GLY A 44 14.88 13.83 -2.08
CA GLY A 44 13.57 14.38 -1.71
C GLY A 44 13.60 15.17 -0.38
N ASP A 45 12.43 15.53 0.14
CA ASP A 45 12.29 16.16 1.45
C ASP A 45 12.50 15.12 2.57
N PRO A 46 13.47 15.30 3.47
CA PRO A 46 13.71 14.34 4.56
C PRO A 46 12.56 14.27 5.59
N ASN A 47 11.68 15.26 5.61
CA ASN A 47 10.52 15.28 6.50
C ASN A 47 9.29 14.57 5.90
N VAL A 48 9.35 14.14 4.64
CA VAL A 48 8.25 13.43 3.97
C VAL A 48 8.56 11.94 3.92
N VAL A 49 7.62 11.10 4.29
CA VAL A 49 7.73 9.63 4.19
C VAL A 49 6.76 9.09 3.14
N ASP A 50 7.30 8.25 2.24
CA ASP A 50 6.49 7.53 1.27
C ASP A 50 5.90 6.27 1.91
N VAL A 51 4.59 6.12 1.82
CA VAL A 51 3.85 4.96 2.34
C VAL A 51 3.10 4.28 1.21
N ILE A 52 3.08 2.95 1.20
CA ILE A 52 2.14 2.14 0.40
C ILE A 52 1.33 1.26 1.34
N VAL A 53 0.09 1.00 0.95
CA VAL A 53 -0.81 0.11 1.69
C VAL A 53 -0.98 -1.19 0.91
N LEU A 54 -0.77 -2.31 1.57
CA LEU A 54 -1.01 -3.64 1.02
C LEU A 54 -2.27 -4.23 1.67
N ALA A 55 -3.29 -4.54 0.88
CA ALA A 55 -4.53 -5.10 1.37
C ALA A 55 -5.07 -6.21 0.45
N GLY A 56 -5.80 -7.15 1.02
CA GLY A 56 -6.36 -8.26 0.26
C GLY A 56 -6.46 -9.56 1.04
N GLN A 57 -6.45 -10.67 0.31
CA GLN A 57 -6.57 -11.99 0.91
C GLN A 57 -5.25 -12.79 0.89
N SER A 58 -5.30 -14.10 0.82
CA SER A 58 -4.18 -14.99 1.13
C SER A 58 -2.92 -14.75 0.28
N ASN A 59 -3.03 -14.43 -1.02
CA ASN A 59 -1.86 -14.10 -1.85
C ASN A 59 -1.28 -12.70 -1.53
N MET A 60 -2.04 -11.80 -0.90
CA MET A 60 -1.50 -10.57 -0.31
C MET A 60 -0.98 -10.81 1.10
N GLU A 61 -1.67 -11.63 1.89
CA GLU A 61 -1.26 -11.99 3.24
C GLU A 61 0.09 -12.71 3.26
N GLY A 62 0.33 -13.57 2.25
CA GLY A 62 1.56 -14.33 2.09
C GLY A 62 1.46 -15.73 2.71
N HIS A 63 1.10 -16.69 1.87
CA HIS A 63 1.01 -18.10 2.23
C HIS A 63 2.16 -18.95 1.67
N THR A 64 3.11 -18.32 1.01
CA THR A 64 4.23 -18.96 0.34
C THR A 64 5.35 -19.33 1.30
N TRP A 65 5.91 -20.53 1.17
CA TRP A 65 6.89 -21.08 2.09
C TRP A 65 8.30 -20.49 1.93
N ILE A 66 8.92 -20.05 3.04
CA ILE A 66 10.28 -19.52 3.07
C ILE A 66 11.32 -20.54 2.56
N ASN A 67 11.18 -21.82 2.93
CA ASN A 67 12.13 -22.85 2.47
C ASN A 67 12.13 -23.00 0.95
N LYS A 68 10.99 -22.77 0.27
CA LYS A 68 10.90 -22.79 -1.19
C LYS A 68 11.59 -21.57 -1.82
N LEU A 69 11.47 -20.41 -1.20
CA LEU A 69 12.21 -19.23 -1.61
C LEU A 69 13.72 -19.47 -1.56
N LEU A 70 14.23 -19.93 -0.42
CA LEU A 70 15.66 -20.17 -0.24
C LEU A 70 16.21 -21.28 -1.15
N GLN A 71 15.40 -22.29 -1.50
CA GLN A 71 15.77 -23.33 -2.47
C GLN A 71 15.87 -22.83 -3.90
N ASN A 72 15.06 -21.83 -4.27
CA ASN A 72 14.91 -21.37 -5.66
C ASN A 72 15.62 -20.04 -5.94
N THR A 73 16.31 -19.45 -4.96
CA THR A 73 17.00 -18.15 -5.10
C THR A 73 18.50 -18.27 -4.84
N PRO A 74 19.33 -17.35 -5.40
CA PRO A 74 20.77 -17.34 -5.15
C PRO A 74 21.08 -17.07 -3.68
N SER A 75 22.06 -17.81 -3.14
CA SER A 75 22.49 -17.66 -1.73
C SER A 75 22.96 -16.24 -1.36
N SER A 76 23.40 -15.45 -2.34
CA SER A 76 23.75 -14.04 -2.13
C SER A 76 22.59 -13.15 -1.70
N MET A 77 21.34 -13.60 -1.91
CA MET A 77 20.14 -12.90 -1.49
C MET A 77 19.60 -13.37 -0.13
N HIS A 78 20.05 -14.53 0.37
CA HIS A 78 19.48 -15.16 1.56
C HIS A 78 19.62 -14.29 2.82
N ASP A 79 20.73 -13.56 2.94
CA ASP A 79 20.94 -12.66 4.07
C ASP A 79 19.88 -11.55 4.11
N TYR A 80 19.57 -10.94 2.97
CA TYR A 80 18.51 -9.94 2.86
C TYR A 80 17.12 -10.52 3.17
N TYR A 81 16.81 -11.71 2.66
CA TYR A 81 15.52 -12.35 2.96
C TYR A 81 15.36 -12.67 4.45
N LEU A 82 16.42 -13.11 5.12
CA LEU A 82 16.35 -13.56 6.51
C LEU A 82 16.53 -12.43 7.51
N ASN A 83 17.38 -11.43 7.21
CA ASN A 83 17.76 -10.37 8.14
C ASN A 83 17.15 -9.01 7.81
N GLY A 84 16.64 -8.83 6.58
CA GLY A 84 15.86 -7.67 6.18
C GLY A 84 16.50 -6.78 5.12
N PHE A 85 15.64 -6.05 4.41
CA PHE A 85 15.97 -5.01 3.43
C PHE A 85 15.83 -3.65 4.10
N GLU A 86 16.95 -3.01 4.46
CA GLU A 86 16.97 -1.76 5.24
C GLU A 86 16.26 -0.57 4.57
N ASN A 87 16.19 -0.57 3.23
CA ASN A 87 15.54 0.49 2.44
C ASN A 87 14.00 0.34 2.33
N THR A 88 13.43 -0.70 2.93
CA THR A 88 11.98 -0.93 2.93
C THR A 88 11.55 -1.42 4.30
N LYS A 89 10.65 -0.68 4.94
CA LYS A 89 10.16 -1.00 6.28
C LYS A 89 8.69 -1.32 6.25
N ILE A 90 8.25 -2.20 7.14
CA ILE A 90 6.86 -2.67 7.18
C ILE A 90 6.31 -2.71 8.59
N MET A 91 5.04 -2.30 8.72
CA MET A 91 4.15 -2.74 9.77
C MET A 91 3.05 -3.61 9.18
N TYR A 92 2.79 -4.76 9.79
CA TYR A 92 1.86 -5.74 9.22
C TYR A 92 0.93 -6.34 10.26
N HIS A 93 -0.27 -6.73 9.79
CA HIS A 93 -1.31 -7.38 10.57
C HIS A 93 -1.94 -8.49 9.70
N CYS A 94 -1.56 -9.73 9.99
CA CYS A 94 -1.95 -10.93 9.25
C CYS A 94 -2.57 -11.96 10.19
N ASN A 95 -3.18 -13.00 9.64
CA ASN A 95 -3.74 -14.15 10.36
C ASN A 95 -4.61 -13.76 11.56
N GLY A 96 -5.57 -12.84 11.34
CA GLY A 96 -6.44 -12.36 12.41
C GLY A 96 -5.71 -11.65 13.55
N GLY A 97 -4.47 -11.15 13.30
CA GLY A 97 -3.62 -10.49 14.29
C GLY A 97 -2.76 -11.45 15.11
N THR A 98 -2.67 -12.72 14.73
CA THR A 98 -1.75 -13.68 15.36
C THR A 98 -0.33 -13.54 14.86
N ASN A 99 -0.15 -13.04 13.62
CA ASN A 99 1.16 -12.63 13.09
C ASN A 99 1.09 -11.14 12.72
N LYS A 100 1.78 -10.31 13.50
CA LYS A 100 1.79 -8.85 13.37
C LYS A 100 3.07 -8.25 13.91
N SER A 101 3.40 -7.04 13.50
CA SER A 101 4.43 -6.23 14.13
C SER A 101 3.82 -5.13 15.00
N GLU A 102 4.59 -4.65 15.98
CA GLU A 102 4.22 -3.52 16.86
C GLU A 102 4.99 -2.23 16.48
N GLU A 103 5.97 -2.34 15.57
CA GLU A 103 6.76 -1.23 15.07
C GLU A 103 7.18 -1.47 13.61
N PHE A 104 7.62 -0.42 12.92
CA PHE A 104 8.19 -0.56 11.58
C PHE A 104 9.56 -1.24 11.65
N GLU A 105 9.68 -2.39 11.01
CA GLU A 105 10.92 -3.15 10.92
C GLU A 105 11.32 -3.37 9.43
N PRO A 106 12.60 -3.65 9.12
CA PRO A 106 13.03 -3.99 7.77
C PRO A 106 12.23 -5.17 7.21
N VAL A 107 11.79 -5.07 5.95
CA VAL A 107 11.06 -6.16 5.30
C VAL A 107 11.95 -7.38 5.21
N LYS A 108 11.47 -8.51 5.70
CA LYS A 108 12.10 -9.84 5.63
C LYS A 108 11.03 -10.92 5.46
N VAL A 109 11.44 -12.15 5.31
CA VAL A 109 10.50 -13.28 5.34
C VAL A 109 9.95 -13.52 6.76
N GLY A 110 8.80 -14.22 6.86
CA GLY A 110 8.11 -14.45 8.15
C GLY A 110 7.02 -13.43 8.46
N MET A 111 6.74 -12.52 7.53
CA MET A 111 5.74 -11.45 7.65
C MET A 111 4.44 -11.76 6.88
N GLY A 112 4.19 -13.05 6.62
CA GLY A 112 2.99 -13.57 5.98
C GLY A 112 1.97 -14.11 6.99
N PHE A 113 1.26 -15.17 6.60
CA PHE A 113 0.28 -15.86 7.43
C PHE A 113 0.86 -16.28 8.80
N ASP A 114 2.10 -16.75 8.80
CA ASP A 114 2.90 -17.07 9.99
C ASP A 114 4.40 -16.83 9.75
N GLU A 115 5.21 -17.07 10.77
CA GLU A 115 6.67 -16.88 10.73
C GLU A 115 7.41 -17.78 9.72
N THR A 116 6.76 -18.78 9.13
CA THR A 116 7.30 -19.69 8.10
C THR A 116 6.93 -19.29 6.68
N ARG A 117 6.16 -18.21 6.52
CA ARG A 117 5.57 -17.75 5.26
C ARG A 117 5.98 -16.32 4.94
N PHE A 118 5.84 -15.96 3.67
CA PHE A 118 6.07 -14.61 3.18
C PHE A 118 5.07 -14.26 2.08
N GLY A 119 4.91 -12.97 1.82
CA GLY A 119 4.06 -12.42 0.79
C GLY A 119 4.79 -11.47 -0.15
N PRO A 120 4.05 -10.67 -0.95
CA PRO A 120 4.60 -9.81 -1.99
C PRO A 120 5.48 -8.67 -1.45
N GLU A 121 5.41 -8.33 -0.17
CA GLU A 121 6.29 -7.34 0.47
C GLU A 121 7.77 -7.63 0.25
N VAL A 122 8.15 -8.93 0.23
CA VAL A 122 9.55 -9.34 0.01
C VAL A 122 9.99 -9.03 -1.43
N GLY A 123 9.11 -9.25 -2.41
CA GLY A 123 9.36 -8.90 -3.81
C GLY A 123 9.49 -7.39 -4.04
N ILE A 124 8.64 -6.60 -3.37
CA ILE A 124 8.72 -5.13 -3.37
C ILE A 124 10.10 -4.69 -2.85
N ALA A 125 10.48 -5.16 -1.68
CA ALA A 125 11.74 -4.79 -1.05
C ALA A 125 12.96 -5.24 -1.87
N GLN A 126 12.90 -6.45 -2.44
CA GLN A 126 13.95 -6.96 -3.35
C GLN A 126 14.14 -6.07 -4.57
N LYS A 127 13.03 -5.66 -5.23
CA LYS A 127 13.12 -4.80 -6.41
C LYS A 127 13.73 -3.46 -6.08
N LEU A 128 13.27 -2.79 -5.04
CA LEU A 128 13.80 -1.51 -4.60
C LEU A 128 15.28 -1.60 -4.19
N HIS A 129 15.69 -2.71 -3.56
CA HIS A 129 17.10 -2.97 -3.24
C HIS A 129 17.94 -3.13 -4.50
N LYS A 130 17.51 -3.94 -5.48
CA LYS A 130 18.20 -4.16 -6.75
C LYS A 130 18.31 -2.88 -7.58
N ASP A 131 17.27 -2.06 -7.56
CA ASP A 131 17.20 -0.80 -8.31
C ASP A 131 17.96 0.34 -7.61
N GLY A 132 18.48 0.11 -6.39
CA GLY A 132 19.33 1.04 -5.67
C GLY A 132 18.59 2.18 -4.98
N ARG A 133 17.32 1.98 -4.62
CA ARG A 133 16.56 2.98 -3.85
C ARG A 133 17.26 3.28 -2.52
N VAL A 134 17.48 4.57 -2.27
CA VAL A 134 18.14 5.05 -1.05
C VAL A 134 17.13 5.50 0.01
N ARG A 135 16.08 6.20 -0.41
CA ARG A 135 15.04 6.69 0.50
C ARG A 135 14.17 5.53 0.99
N PRO A 136 13.94 5.38 2.31
CA PRO A 136 13.08 4.32 2.82
C PRO A 136 11.66 4.41 2.25
N LEU A 137 11.09 3.26 1.87
CA LEU A 137 9.67 3.07 1.65
C LEU A 137 9.06 2.42 2.87
N TYR A 138 7.90 2.89 3.31
CA TYR A 138 7.14 2.29 4.40
C TYR A 138 5.93 1.54 3.84
N ILE A 139 5.75 0.32 4.31
CA ILE A 139 4.62 -0.55 3.95
C ILE A 139 3.71 -0.68 5.15
N VAL A 140 2.42 -0.41 4.98
CA VAL A 140 1.37 -0.78 5.93
C VAL A 140 0.58 -1.93 5.31
N LYS A 141 0.70 -3.13 5.87
CA LYS A 141 0.06 -4.33 5.36
C LYS A 141 -1.05 -4.79 6.29
N TYR A 142 -2.27 -4.93 5.73
CA TYR A 142 -3.44 -5.46 6.40
C TYR A 142 -4.12 -6.47 5.47
N ALA A 143 -3.92 -7.75 5.70
CA ALA A 143 -4.40 -8.79 4.79
C ALA A 143 -4.86 -10.05 5.53
N PHE A 144 -5.92 -10.71 5.00
CA PHE A 144 -6.57 -11.85 5.65
C PHE A 144 -6.99 -12.89 4.63
N GLY A 145 -6.48 -14.10 4.75
CA GLY A 145 -6.79 -15.22 3.87
C GLY A 145 -8.27 -15.62 3.85
N GLY A 146 -8.76 -16.02 2.67
CA GLY A 146 -10.13 -16.54 2.49
C GLY A 146 -11.25 -15.52 2.57
N THR A 147 -10.95 -14.23 2.47
CA THR A 147 -11.93 -13.13 2.62
C THR A 147 -12.42 -12.58 1.29
N ASN A 148 -13.69 -12.16 1.23
CA ASN A 148 -14.33 -11.61 0.04
C ASN A 148 -14.56 -10.09 0.16
N LEU A 149 -14.61 -9.43 -1.00
CA LEU A 149 -14.90 -7.99 -1.08
C LEU A 149 -16.36 -7.71 -0.74
N PHE A 150 -17.25 -8.59 -1.14
CA PHE A 150 -18.70 -8.46 -1.00
C PHE A 150 -19.19 -8.22 0.44
N ASN A 151 -18.61 -8.90 1.43
CA ASN A 151 -18.97 -8.79 2.84
C ASN A 151 -17.79 -8.44 3.75
N ASP A 152 -16.67 -9.19 3.63
CA ASP A 152 -15.58 -9.10 4.60
C ASP A 152 -14.85 -7.77 4.51
N TRP A 153 -14.66 -7.27 3.28
CA TRP A 153 -14.03 -5.99 2.98
C TRP A 153 -15.02 -4.89 2.60
N ALA A 154 -16.32 -5.13 2.77
CA ALA A 154 -17.34 -4.14 2.41
C ALA A 154 -17.04 -2.77 3.06
N SER A 155 -17.01 -1.73 2.23
CA SER A 155 -16.73 -0.35 2.65
C SER A 155 -17.99 0.36 3.15
N THR A 156 -17.85 1.60 3.58
CA THR A 156 -18.96 2.42 4.08
C THR A 156 -20.06 2.60 3.03
N SER A 157 -19.69 2.90 1.78
CA SER A 157 -20.66 3.06 0.68
C SER A 157 -21.37 1.77 0.31
N MET A 158 -20.80 0.61 0.64
CA MET A 158 -21.45 -0.69 0.55
C MET A 158 -22.38 -0.99 1.76
N GLY A 159 -22.54 -0.03 2.68
CA GLY A 159 -23.44 -0.13 3.85
C GLY A 159 -22.81 -0.81 5.07
N ALA A 160 -21.52 -1.14 5.06
CA ALA A 160 -20.84 -1.72 6.21
C ALA A 160 -20.35 -0.64 7.20
N SER A 161 -20.08 -1.06 8.45
CA SER A 161 -19.57 -0.18 9.49
C SER A 161 -18.51 -0.83 10.40
N ASN A 162 -18.22 -2.12 10.21
CA ASN A 162 -17.23 -2.87 11.02
C ASN A 162 -16.66 -4.07 10.24
N SER A 163 -16.28 -3.84 8.98
CA SER A 163 -15.63 -4.84 8.13
C SER A 163 -14.12 -4.81 8.29
N LEU A 164 -13.39 -5.64 7.52
CA LEU A 164 -11.94 -5.56 7.40
C LEU A 164 -11.49 -4.22 6.80
N TYR A 165 -12.27 -3.63 5.88
CA TYR A 165 -12.05 -2.27 5.39
C TYR A 165 -11.92 -1.27 6.54
N HIS A 166 -12.91 -1.21 7.44
CA HIS A 166 -12.89 -0.26 8.56
C HIS A 166 -11.74 -0.52 9.53
N LYS A 167 -11.42 -1.79 9.79
CA LYS A 167 -10.29 -2.16 10.65
C LYS A 167 -8.94 -1.78 10.01
N MET A 168 -8.80 -1.97 8.69
CA MET A 168 -7.63 -1.50 7.93
C MET A 168 -7.50 0.02 8.01
N MET A 169 -8.61 0.78 7.87
CA MET A 169 -8.60 2.23 7.98
C MET A 169 -8.08 2.69 9.35
N PHE A 170 -8.62 2.11 10.45
CA PHE A 170 -8.13 2.41 11.80
C PHE A 170 -6.66 2.04 11.97
N TYR A 171 -6.27 0.86 11.48
CA TYR A 171 -4.87 0.44 11.53
C TYR A 171 -3.95 1.41 10.79
N LEU A 172 -4.34 1.90 9.61
CA LEU A 172 -3.57 2.88 8.84
C LEU A 172 -3.48 4.23 9.56
N TYR A 173 -4.57 4.71 10.18
CA TYR A 173 -4.55 5.94 10.98
C TYR A 173 -3.57 5.85 12.16
N ASP A 174 -3.52 4.72 12.85
CA ASP A 174 -2.56 4.51 13.94
C ASP A 174 -1.11 4.63 13.43
N GLN A 175 -0.81 4.12 12.21
CA GLN A 175 0.53 4.23 11.63
C GLN A 175 0.85 5.66 11.17
N ILE A 176 -0.11 6.35 10.58
CA ILE A 176 0.04 7.76 10.20
C ILE A 176 0.36 8.60 11.45
N ALA A 177 -0.39 8.42 12.53
CA ALA A 177 -0.17 9.13 13.78
C ALA A 177 1.24 8.89 14.39
N MET A 178 1.85 7.72 14.17
CA MET A 178 3.24 7.47 14.58
C MET A 178 4.25 8.32 13.83
N PHE A 179 4.03 8.62 12.56
CA PHE A 179 4.87 9.51 11.76
C PHE A 179 4.64 10.99 12.15
N GLU A 180 3.38 11.40 12.26
CA GLU A 180 3.02 12.76 12.65
C GLU A 180 3.55 13.14 14.05
N ALA A 181 3.58 12.18 14.98
CA ALA A 181 4.19 12.38 16.30
C ALA A 181 5.72 12.63 16.28
N GLN A 182 6.36 12.40 15.11
CA GLN A 182 7.78 12.66 14.84
C GLN A 182 7.97 13.88 13.92
N ASP A 183 6.94 14.69 13.72
CA ASP A 183 6.92 15.83 12.79
C ASP A 183 7.21 15.42 11.33
N LEU A 184 6.83 14.20 10.92
CA LEU A 184 6.98 13.69 9.56
C LEU A 184 5.66 13.83 8.80
N GLU A 185 5.75 14.26 7.55
CA GLU A 185 4.63 14.34 6.61
C GLU A 185 4.49 13.00 5.88
N VAL A 186 3.28 12.43 5.89
CA VAL A 186 2.99 11.18 5.21
C VAL A 186 2.50 11.42 3.79
N ARG A 187 3.02 10.62 2.83
CA ARG A 187 2.51 10.55 1.46
C ARG A 187 2.17 9.10 1.12
N ILE A 188 0.88 8.81 1.00
CA ILE A 188 0.38 7.51 0.55
C ILE A 188 0.51 7.47 -0.97
N LYS A 189 1.48 6.70 -1.47
CA LYS A 189 1.76 6.57 -2.90
C LYS A 189 0.82 5.62 -3.61
N GLY A 190 0.31 4.61 -2.90
CA GLY A 190 -0.61 3.66 -3.51
C GLY A 190 -1.26 2.70 -2.53
N LEU A 191 -2.42 2.20 -2.94
CA LEU A 191 -3.11 1.05 -2.37
C LEU A 191 -2.92 -0.14 -3.34
N PHE A 192 -2.28 -1.21 -2.88
CA PHE A 192 -2.06 -2.44 -3.62
C PHE A 192 -3.08 -3.49 -3.16
N TRP A 193 -3.78 -4.07 -4.12
CA TRP A 193 -4.88 -4.99 -3.87
C TRP A 193 -4.65 -6.35 -4.54
N MET A 194 -4.67 -7.42 -3.75
CA MET A 194 -4.67 -8.80 -4.25
C MET A 194 -5.77 -9.57 -3.54
N GLN A 195 -6.91 -9.68 -4.19
CA GLN A 195 -8.12 -10.31 -3.68
C GLN A 195 -9.06 -10.60 -4.86
N GLY A 196 -10.06 -11.44 -4.67
CA GLY A 196 -11.10 -11.76 -5.65
C GLY A 196 -11.38 -13.26 -5.73
N GLU A 197 -10.47 -14.10 -5.23
CA GLU A 197 -10.59 -15.54 -5.26
C GLU A 197 -11.84 -16.03 -4.51
N ALA A 198 -12.11 -15.45 -3.33
CA ALA A 198 -13.30 -15.82 -2.56
C ALA A 198 -14.60 -15.34 -3.21
N ASP A 199 -14.60 -14.17 -3.84
CA ASP A 199 -15.75 -13.65 -4.59
C ASP A 199 -16.03 -14.50 -5.84
N SER A 200 -14.99 -14.95 -6.55
CA SER A 200 -15.09 -15.77 -7.76
C SER A 200 -15.72 -17.14 -7.54
N CYS A 201 -15.85 -17.59 -6.29
CA CYS A 201 -16.50 -18.86 -5.95
C CYS A 201 -18.03 -18.80 -5.96
N GLN A 202 -18.64 -17.61 -6.05
CA GLN A 202 -20.07 -17.40 -5.92
C GLN A 202 -20.57 -16.39 -6.96
N ASP A 203 -21.68 -16.69 -7.66
CA ASP A 203 -22.20 -15.88 -8.75
C ASP A 203 -22.60 -14.45 -8.29
N GLY A 204 -23.25 -14.30 -7.12
CA GLY A 204 -23.65 -13.00 -6.58
C GLY A 204 -22.47 -12.07 -6.35
N PRO A 205 -21.51 -12.43 -5.47
CA PRO A 205 -20.27 -11.66 -5.27
C PRO A 205 -19.49 -11.35 -6.55
N THR A 206 -19.41 -12.31 -7.47
CA THR A 206 -18.75 -12.11 -8.77
C THR A 206 -19.41 -11.00 -9.58
N SER A 207 -20.74 -11.06 -9.74
CA SER A 207 -21.48 -10.10 -10.58
C SER A 207 -21.49 -8.67 -10.03
N GLU A 208 -21.20 -8.47 -8.74
CA GLU A 208 -21.15 -7.17 -8.08
C GLU A 208 -19.71 -6.68 -7.85
N TYR A 209 -18.70 -7.42 -8.33
CA TYR A 209 -17.30 -7.15 -8.00
C TYR A 209 -16.83 -5.76 -8.48
N TYR A 210 -17.22 -5.34 -9.67
CA TYR A 210 -16.85 -4.01 -10.21
C TYR A 210 -17.40 -2.87 -9.35
N GLU A 211 -18.69 -2.91 -9.02
CA GLU A 211 -19.35 -1.88 -8.21
C GLU A 211 -18.77 -1.85 -6.80
N ASN A 212 -18.54 -3.02 -6.21
CA ASN A 212 -17.96 -3.15 -4.88
C ASN A 212 -16.52 -2.62 -4.83
N LEU A 213 -15.70 -2.94 -5.85
CA LEU A 213 -14.35 -2.43 -5.96
C LEU A 213 -14.33 -0.91 -6.15
N SER A 214 -15.25 -0.39 -6.96
CA SER A 214 -15.40 1.06 -7.18
C SER A 214 -15.74 1.80 -5.89
N MET A 215 -16.66 1.26 -5.08
CA MET A 215 -17.02 1.82 -3.77
C MET A 215 -15.86 1.71 -2.77
N PHE A 216 -15.18 0.56 -2.71
CA PHE A 216 -14.06 0.32 -1.82
C PHE A 216 -12.90 1.32 -2.07
N VAL A 217 -12.48 1.47 -3.32
CA VAL A 217 -11.39 2.39 -3.68
C VAL A 217 -11.83 3.84 -3.56
N GLY A 218 -13.09 4.14 -3.92
CA GLY A 218 -13.68 5.47 -3.79
C GLY A 218 -13.71 5.95 -2.34
N ASP A 219 -14.17 5.10 -1.41
CA ASP A 219 -14.21 5.41 0.03
C ASP A 219 -12.79 5.57 0.60
N PHE A 220 -11.82 4.73 0.19
CA PHE A 220 -10.43 4.86 0.62
C PHE A 220 -9.83 6.22 0.18
N ARG A 221 -10.04 6.60 -1.07
CA ARG A 221 -9.57 7.88 -1.59
C ARG A 221 -10.27 9.06 -0.92
N ALA A 222 -11.59 9.00 -0.75
CA ALA A 222 -12.34 10.06 -0.07
C ALA A 222 -11.83 10.34 1.34
N GLU A 223 -11.27 9.33 2.02
CA GLU A 223 -10.76 9.47 3.37
C GLU A 223 -9.32 9.99 3.42
N PHE A 224 -8.45 9.55 2.51
CA PHE A 224 -7.01 9.80 2.64
C PHE A 224 -6.41 10.72 1.56
N GLU A 225 -7.05 10.86 0.39
CA GLU A 225 -6.40 11.48 -0.78
C GLU A 225 -6.11 12.97 -0.57
N GLU A 226 -7.03 13.71 0.05
CA GLU A 226 -6.86 15.15 0.28
C GLU A 226 -5.70 15.46 1.24
N MET A 227 -5.54 14.68 2.30
CA MET A 227 -4.56 14.95 3.35
C MET A 227 -3.22 14.25 3.10
N TYR A 228 -3.25 13.04 2.55
CA TYR A 228 -2.09 12.16 2.48
C TYR A 228 -1.75 11.68 1.08
N GLY A 229 -2.50 12.05 0.06
CA GLY A 229 -2.20 11.74 -1.33
C GLY A 229 -1.14 12.65 -1.94
N ASP A 230 -0.74 12.35 -3.17
CA ASP A 230 0.03 13.27 -3.99
C ASP A 230 -0.84 14.50 -4.31
N PRO A 231 -0.37 15.75 -4.09
CA PRO A 231 -1.19 16.96 -4.26
C PRO A 231 -1.76 17.17 -5.67
N GLU A 232 -1.12 16.61 -6.68
CA GLU A 232 -1.54 16.75 -8.09
C GLU A 232 -2.26 15.52 -8.62
N ARG A 233 -1.99 14.34 -8.07
CA ARG A 233 -2.42 13.06 -8.64
C ARG A 233 -3.30 12.22 -7.69
N GLY A 234 -3.26 12.48 -6.39
CA GLY A 234 -3.98 11.71 -5.38
C GLY A 234 -3.27 10.44 -4.95
N ILE A 235 -3.98 9.29 -4.89
CA ILE A 235 -3.44 7.99 -4.48
C ILE A 235 -3.62 6.98 -5.62
N ALA A 236 -2.52 6.33 -6.02
CA ALA A 236 -2.58 5.25 -7.00
C ALA A 236 -3.30 4.02 -6.44
N PHE A 237 -4.01 3.30 -7.30
CA PHE A 237 -4.52 1.97 -7.01
C PHE A 237 -3.89 0.96 -7.96
N VAL A 238 -3.33 -0.10 -7.42
CA VAL A 238 -2.72 -1.18 -8.22
C VAL A 238 -3.36 -2.49 -7.85
N ASP A 239 -3.98 -3.14 -8.82
CA ASP A 239 -4.72 -4.38 -8.67
C ASP A 239 -4.04 -5.53 -9.43
N ALA A 240 -3.95 -6.68 -8.80
CA ALA A 240 -3.45 -7.91 -9.41
C ALA A 240 -4.60 -8.84 -9.75
N GLY A 241 -4.62 -9.39 -10.95
CA GLY A 241 -5.55 -10.46 -11.34
C GLY A 241 -5.38 -11.70 -10.46
N ILE A 242 -6.46 -12.42 -10.22
CA ILE A 242 -6.42 -13.73 -9.55
C ILE A 242 -6.03 -14.84 -10.53
N SER A 243 -5.50 -15.95 -10.01
CA SER A 243 -5.05 -17.08 -10.82
C SER A 243 -6.21 -17.83 -11.49
N ASP A 244 -5.87 -18.63 -12.50
CA ASP A 244 -6.77 -19.53 -13.25
C ASP A 244 -7.01 -20.88 -12.54
N CYS A 245 -6.90 -20.94 -11.22
CA CYS A 245 -7.15 -22.13 -10.44
C CYS A 245 -8.62 -22.58 -10.60
N ASP A 246 -8.83 -23.86 -10.87
CA ASP A 246 -10.17 -24.46 -11.07
C ASP A 246 -11.14 -24.20 -9.92
N THR A 247 -10.65 -23.89 -8.72
CA THR A 247 -11.47 -23.54 -7.56
C THR A 247 -12.11 -22.17 -7.71
N TRP A 248 -11.44 -21.25 -8.40
CA TRP A 248 -11.90 -19.88 -8.67
C TRP A 248 -12.79 -19.85 -9.91
N LYS A 249 -14.00 -20.38 -9.81
CA LYS A 249 -14.88 -20.70 -10.95
C LYS A 249 -15.16 -19.52 -11.87
N ASN A 250 -15.29 -18.33 -11.32
CA ASN A 250 -15.62 -17.10 -12.05
C ASN A 250 -14.40 -16.16 -12.09
N HIS A 251 -13.17 -16.70 -12.12
CA HIS A 251 -11.95 -15.87 -12.13
C HIS A 251 -11.87 -14.95 -13.34
N GLU A 252 -12.34 -15.36 -14.51
CA GLU A 252 -12.38 -14.54 -15.72
C GLU A 252 -13.25 -13.30 -15.53
N GLU A 253 -14.43 -13.44 -14.90
CA GLU A 253 -15.35 -12.34 -14.65
C GLU A 253 -14.79 -11.36 -13.60
N VAL A 254 -14.19 -11.87 -12.52
CA VAL A 254 -13.52 -11.05 -11.52
C VAL A 254 -12.34 -10.29 -12.14
N ASN A 255 -11.50 -10.95 -12.92
CA ASN A 255 -10.37 -10.32 -13.59
C ASN A 255 -10.82 -9.28 -14.63
N ALA A 256 -11.93 -9.53 -15.34
CA ALA A 256 -12.51 -8.56 -16.25
C ALA A 256 -13.00 -7.30 -15.51
N ALA A 257 -13.68 -7.47 -14.36
CA ALA A 257 -14.13 -6.36 -13.51
C ALA A 257 -12.96 -5.52 -12.99
N LYS A 258 -11.87 -6.15 -12.54
CA LYS A 258 -10.63 -5.46 -12.11
C LYS A 258 -10.00 -4.66 -13.24
N LYS A 259 -9.90 -5.26 -14.42
CA LYS A 259 -9.37 -4.60 -15.61
C LYS A 259 -10.22 -3.41 -16.04
N GLU A 260 -11.54 -3.57 -16.07
CA GLU A 260 -12.50 -2.50 -16.38
C GLU A 260 -12.36 -1.34 -15.39
N PHE A 261 -12.23 -1.64 -14.09
CA PHE A 261 -11.99 -0.61 -13.08
C PHE A 261 -10.67 0.13 -13.31
N ALA A 262 -9.60 -0.57 -13.67
CA ALA A 262 -8.32 0.09 -14.01
C ALA A 262 -8.46 1.00 -15.24
N GLU A 263 -9.20 0.58 -16.26
CA GLU A 263 -9.47 1.35 -17.47
C GLU A 263 -10.38 2.57 -17.24
N SER A 264 -11.16 2.61 -16.15
CA SER A 264 -12.04 3.74 -15.82
C SER A 264 -11.28 5.03 -15.48
N ASP A 265 -10.06 4.93 -14.95
CA ASP A 265 -9.14 6.05 -14.74
C ASP A 265 -7.68 5.55 -14.87
N PRO A 266 -7.15 5.43 -16.09
CA PRO A 266 -5.81 4.89 -16.32
C PRO A 266 -4.67 5.80 -15.85
N THR A 267 -4.98 6.98 -15.32
CA THR A 267 -3.99 7.91 -14.78
C THR A 267 -3.57 7.52 -13.35
N LYS A 268 -4.43 6.78 -12.62
CA LYS A 268 -4.18 6.39 -11.24
C LYS A 268 -4.66 4.99 -10.86
N ASN A 269 -5.38 4.29 -11.74
CA ASN A 269 -5.75 2.88 -11.55
C ASN A 269 -4.92 2.00 -12.47
N TYR A 270 -4.31 0.96 -11.93
CA TYR A 270 -3.46 0.04 -12.68
C TYR A 270 -3.87 -1.40 -12.39
N TYR A 271 -3.81 -2.22 -13.43
CA TYR A 271 -4.06 -3.65 -13.36
C TYR A 271 -2.92 -4.42 -14.03
N PHE A 272 -2.64 -5.61 -13.56
CA PHE A 272 -1.85 -6.59 -14.29
C PHE A 272 -2.44 -7.99 -14.11
N ASP A 273 -2.46 -8.75 -15.19
CA ASP A 273 -2.91 -10.14 -15.19
C ASP A 273 -1.75 -11.03 -14.75
N THR A 274 -1.93 -11.73 -13.64
CA THR A 274 -0.88 -12.56 -13.04
C THR A 274 -0.51 -13.77 -13.91
N MET A 275 -1.47 -14.31 -14.68
CA MET A 275 -1.21 -15.42 -15.59
C MET A 275 -0.50 -14.96 -16.87
N GLU A 276 -0.89 -13.81 -17.44
CA GLU A 276 -0.18 -13.19 -18.58
C GLU A 276 1.25 -12.81 -18.19
N GLU A 277 1.45 -12.35 -16.97
CA GLU A 277 2.78 -12.08 -16.41
C GLU A 277 3.57 -13.35 -16.08
N GLY A 278 2.97 -14.54 -16.23
CA GLY A 278 3.62 -15.82 -16.06
C GLY A 278 3.86 -16.23 -14.60
N LEU A 279 3.04 -15.74 -13.66
CA LEU A 279 3.02 -16.29 -12.31
C LEU A 279 2.44 -17.71 -12.34
N THR A 280 2.88 -18.53 -11.40
CA THR A 280 2.42 -19.93 -11.30
C THR A 280 2.24 -20.33 -9.85
N TYR A 281 1.38 -21.32 -9.63
CA TYR A 281 1.06 -21.94 -8.34
C TYR A 281 1.27 -23.46 -8.36
N LYS A 282 1.97 -23.98 -9.40
CA LYS A 282 2.06 -25.43 -9.71
C LYS A 282 3.44 -26.04 -9.45
N LEU A 283 4.47 -25.24 -9.21
CA LEU A 283 5.86 -25.71 -9.19
C LEU A 283 6.36 -26.12 -7.80
N ASP A 284 6.00 -25.39 -6.76
CA ASP A 284 6.51 -25.62 -5.41
C ASP A 284 5.79 -26.74 -4.66
N ASN A 285 4.72 -27.24 -5.23
CA ASN A 285 3.95 -28.37 -4.71
C ASN A 285 3.42 -28.14 -3.28
N GLN A 286 3.07 -26.88 -2.99
CA GLN A 286 2.55 -26.45 -1.68
C GLN A 286 1.05 -26.75 -1.57
N ASP A 287 0.30 -26.12 -2.45
CA ASP A 287 -1.13 -26.28 -2.68
C ASP A 287 -1.47 -25.73 -4.08
N TYR A 288 -2.76 -25.65 -4.41
CA TYR A 288 -3.20 -25.13 -5.71
C TYR A 288 -3.82 -23.73 -5.62
N PHE A 289 -3.68 -23.04 -4.48
CA PHE A 289 -4.35 -21.78 -4.21
C PHE A 289 -3.40 -20.59 -4.16
N HIS A 290 -2.12 -20.85 -3.82
CA HIS A 290 -1.14 -19.81 -3.54
C HIS A 290 0.02 -19.87 -4.52
N TYR A 291 0.55 -18.71 -4.88
CA TYR A 291 1.65 -18.61 -5.82
C TYR A 291 2.93 -19.28 -5.30
N ASP A 292 3.69 -19.84 -6.23
CA ASP A 292 5.02 -20.39 -5.97
C ASP A 292 5.99 -19.29 -5.51
N ALA A 293 7.07 -19.66 -4.86
CA ALA A 293 7.99 -18.72 -4.22
C ALA A 293 8.57 -17.65 -5.17
N LEU A 294 8.94 -18.03 -6.39
CA LEU A 294 9.43 -17.04 -7.37
C LEU A 294 8.31 -16.18 -7.93
N SER A 295 7.10 -16.75 -8.05
CA SER A 295 5.92 -16.00 -8.48
C SER A 295 5.46 -15.00 -7.42
N GLU A 296 5.55 -15.34 -6.15
CA GLU A 296 5.25 -14.43 -5.04
C GLU A 296 6.22 -13.24 -4.98
N LEU A 297 7.52 -13.48 -5.21
CA LEU A 297 8.49 -12.39 -5.40
C LEU A 297 8.11 -11.52 -6.60
N LYS A 298 7.79 -12.16 -7.74
CA LYS A 298 7.40 -11.44 -8.96
C LYS A 298 6.12 -10.63 -8.77
N LEU A 299 5.15 -11.13 -8.01
CA LEU A 299 3.94 -10.40 -7.64
C LEU A 299 4.28 -9.06 -6.97
N GLY A 300 5.18 -9.08 -5.99
CA GLY A 300 5.67 -7.88 -5.33
C GLY A 300 6.43 -6.93 -6.28
N GLU A 301 7.32 -7.48 -7.12
CA GLU A 301 8.04 -6.70 -8.13
C GLU A 301 7.09 -6.01 -9.12
N LEU A 302 6.03 -6.69 -9.56
CA LEU A 302 5.02 -6.13 -10.47
C LEU A 302 4.23 -4.99 -9.81
N PHE A 303 3.80 -5.15 -8.58
CA PHE A 303 3.10 -4.12 -7.84
C PHE A 303 3.91 -2.81 -7.79
N ILE A 304 5.15 -2.87 -7.31
CA ILE A 304 5.95 -1.66 -7.16
C ILE A 304 6.39 -1.08 -8.51
N SER A 305 6.58 -1.92 -9.54
CA SER A 305 6.89 -1.45 -10.89
C SER A 305 5.80 -0.55 -11.46
N LYS A 306 4.51 -0.81 -11.17
CA LYS A 306 3.43 0.07 -11.62
C LYS A 306 3.56 1.50 -11.07
N LEU A 307 4.02 1.67 -9.84
CA LEU A 307 4.29 3.02 -9.30
C LEU A 307 5.53 3.66 -9.93
N LEU A 308 6.63 2.91 -10.06
CA LEU A 308 7.87 3.41 -10.62
C LEU A 308 7.71 3.80 -12.10
N ASP A 309 7.16 2.90 -12.92
CA ASP A 309 7.01 3.09 -14.36
C ASP A 309 6.04 4.24 -14.72
N ASN A 310 5.11 4.57 -13.82
CA ASN A 310 4.16 5.66 -13.99
C ASN A 310 4.52 6.93 -13.20
N GLY A 311 5.72 7.00 -12.64
CA GLY A 311 6.27 8.20 -12.00
C GLY A 311 5.55 8.62 -10.71
N TRP A 312 4.99 7.65 -9.95
CA TRP A 312 4.40 7.92 -8.63
C TRP A 312 5.44 8.05 -7.53
N MET A 313 6.60 7.48 -7.76
CA MET A 313 7.75 7.55 -6.86
C MET A 313 9.05 7.37 -7.63
N ASP A 314 10.13 7.94 -7.08
CA ASP A 314 11.49 7.80 -7.60
C ASP A 314 12.23 6.67 -6.85
N LEU A 315 13.36 6.22 -7.41
CA LEU A 315 14.26 5.25 -6.79
C LEU A 315 15.10 5.83 -5.66
#